data_06edde1e4d832b83651871d4cb4e9ddd
#
_entry.id   06edde1e4d832b83651871d4cb4e9ddd
#
_cell.length_a   1.000
_cell.length_b   1.000
_cell.length_c   1.000
_cell.angle_alpha   90.00
_cell.angle_beta   90.00
_cell.angle_gamma   90.00
#
_symmetry.space_group_name_H-M   'P 1'
#
loop_
_entity.id
_entity.type
_entity.pdbx_description
1 polymer ?
#
loop_
_entity_poly.entity_id
_entity_poly.type
_entity_poly.pdbx_seq_one_letter_code
_entity_poly.pdbx_strand_id
1 'polypeptide(L)'
;MPGNPGCLFLLLELFTSLLHYFSPAVNSSPLPPKAESDRLRVILVAPRNPLNIGAAARAMSNFGFLHLRVVNPYELAFREARSAVGAAPLLARAEEFKTVVEAVEDCTLVVGTTAVGLRQLQHPVRRLDQATRLLRKHLAASRVALLFGSEKRGLSNEDFSHCHWLLRIPTREEHRSMNLGQAVAVCLYELARDSQAVSKPEKLIPATAADLQRLTSLLLEALRSSGYLKSNPSGLQKHRSAAPTEEKIRRLVRRLHLSAADAQLTLGILRQIFWKLVSTKASTAQS
;
A
#
# COMPACT_ATOMS: atom_id res chain seq x y z
N MET A 1 -1.74 67.06 -39.11
CA MET A 1 -2.88 66.58 -38.26
C MET A 1 -2.36 65.57 -37.27
N PRO A 2 -2.42 65.80 -35.96
CA PRO A 2 -1.93 64.84 -34.97
C PRO A 2 -2.99 63.74 -34.78
N GLY A 3 -2.54 62.50 -34.83
CA GLY A 3 -3.35 61.30 -34.65
C GLY A 3 -3.96 61.21 -33.28
N ASN A 4 -5.25 60.83 -33.22
CA ASN A 4 -6.09 60.78 -32.06
C ASN A 4 -5.56 59.72 -31.06
N PRO A 5 -5.14 60.14 -29.84
CA PRO A 5 -4.56 59.19 -28.83
C PRO A 5 -5.57 58.15 -28.29
N GLY A 6 -6.87 58.35 -28.52
CA GLY A 6 -7.91 57.42 -28.09
C GLY A 6 -7.95 56.07 -28.90
N CYS A 7 -7.42 56.07 -30.13
CA CYS A 7 -7.43 54.86 -30.97
C CYS A 7 -6.34 53.86 -30.54
N LEU A 8 -5.23 54.35 -30.02
CA LEU A 8 -4.12 53.52 -29.54
C LEU A 8 -4.47 52.85 -28.20
N PHE A 9 -5.26 53.52 -27.35
CA PHE A 9 -5.70 52.97 -26.05
C PHE A 9 -6.73 51.83 -26.26
N LEU A 10 -7.66 52.00 -27.18
CA LEU A 10 -8.64 50.96 -27.52
C LEU A 10 -8.00 49.72 -28.16
N LEU A 11 -6.95 49.89 -28.95
CA LEU A 11 -6.18 48.79 -29.53
C LEU A 11 -5.37 48.03 -28.47
N LEU A 12 -4.83 48.73 -27.45
CA LEU A 12 -4.13 48.12 -26.35
C LEU A 12 -5.06 47.31 -25.45
N GLU A 13 -6.27 47.83 -25.14
CA GLU A 13 -7.26 47.07 -24.35
C GLU A 13 -7.81 45.86 -25.09
N LEU A 14 -8.03 45.95 -26.38
CA LEU A 14 -8.41 44.81 -27.22
C LEU A 14 -7.29 43.76 -27.29
N PHE A 15 -6.04 44.18 -27.35
CA PHE A 15 -4.90 43.26 -27.39
C PHE A 15 -4.67 42.57 -26.02
N THR A 16 -4.84 43.28 -24.91
CA THR A 16 -4.80 42.68 -23.58
C THR A 16 -5.96 41.73 -23.31
N SER A 17 -7.17 42.05 -23.78
CA SER A 17 -8.34 41.17 -23.70
C SER A 17 -8.15 39.93 -24.56
N LEU A 18 -7.57 40.05 -25.78
CA LEU A 18 -7.29 38.91 -26.66
C LEU A 18 -6.17 38.01 -26.07
N LEU A 19 -5.14 38.57 -25.41
CA LEU A 19 -4.11 37.81 -24.73
C LEU A 19 -4.63 36.98 -23.54
N HIS A 20 -5.68 37.45 -22.85
CA HIS A 20 -6.37 36.68 -21.82
C HIS A 20 -7.24 35.54 -22.41
N TYR A 21 -7.72 35.70 -23.66
CA TYR A 21 -8.49 34.65 -24.35
C TYR A 21 -7.61 33.57 -24.99
N PHE A 22 -6.35 33.88 -25.30
CA PHE A 22 -5.36 32.96 -25.87
C PHE A 22 -4.33 32.46 -24.89
N SER A 23 -4.48 32.72 -23.59
CA SER A 23 -3.75 31.95 -22.60
C SER A 23 -4.43 30.56 -22.59
N PRO A 24 -3.82 29.49 -23.16
CA PRO A 24 -4.31 28.16 -22.88
C PRO A 24 -4.18 28.05 -21.36
N ALA A 25 -5.30 28.03 -20.66
CA ALA A 25 -5.32 27.47 -19.34
C ALA A 25 -4.68 26.07 -19.54
N VAL A 26 -3.41 25.95 -19.19
CA VAL A 26 -2.82 24.66 -18.95
C VAL A 26 -3.67 24.07 -17.87
N ASN A 27 -4.64 23.28 -18.30
CA ASN A 27 -5.47 22.49 -17.42
C ASN A 27 -4.48 21.49 -16.79
N SER A 28 -3.72 21.96 -15.80
CA SER A 28 -3.01 21.12 -14.90
C SER A 28 -4.09 20.27 -14.25
N SER A 29 -4.22 19.03 -14.74
CA SER A 29 -5.09 18.05 -14.10
C SER A 29 -4.81 18.15 -12.61
N PRO A 30 -5.80 18.51 -11.79
CA PRO A 30 -5.53 18.77 -10.38
C PRO A 30 -4.94 17.49 -9.81
N LEU A 31 -3.79 17.61 -9.13
CA LEU A 31 -3.22 16.53 -8.32
C LEU A 31 -4.33 16.00 -7.39
N PRO A 32 -4.24 14.74 -6.95
CA PRO A 32 -5.25 14.17 -6.07
C PRO A 32 -5.47 15.10 -4.87
N PRO A 33 -6.71 15.19 -4.34
CA PRO A 33 -6.97 16.00 -3.17
C PRO A 33 -5.96 15.70 -2.08
N LYS A 34 -5.41 16.74 -1.43
CA LYS A 34 -4.38 16.59 -0.39
C LYS A 34 -4.78 15.54 0.66
N ALA A 35 -6.05 15.48 1.03
CA ALA A 35 -6.57 14.51 1.98
C ALA A 35 -6.44 13.06 1.49
N GLU A 36 -6.48 12.79 0.20
CA GLU A 36 -6.31 11.45 -0.38
C GLU A 36 -4.83 11.08 -0.49
N SER A 37 -3.99 12.01 -0.97
CA SER A 37 -2.54 11.78 -1.05
C SER A 37 -1.91 11.57 0.34
N ASP A 38 -2.43 12.24 1.37
CA ASP A 38 -1.98 12.06 2.75
C ASP A 38 -2.39 10.70 3.36
N ARG A 39 -3.31 9.97 2.74
CA ARG A 39 -3.72 8.65 3.21
C ARG A 39 -2.98 7.49 2.54
N LEU A 40 -2.23 7.73 1.47
CA LEU A 40 -1.41 6.68 0.84
C LEU A 40 -0.08 6.51 1.59
N ARG A 41 0.25 5.28 1.94
CA ARG A 41 1.55 4.85 2.43
C ARG A 41 2.25 4.06 1.32
N VAL A 42 3.28 4.64 0.73
CA VAL A 42 4.17 3.92 -0.19
C VAL A 42 5.21 3.19 0.64
N ILE A 43 5.28 1.87 0.50
CA ILE A 43 6.15 1.02 1.32
C ILE A 43 7.16 0.30 0.43
N LEU A 44 8.45 0.57 0.64
CA LEU A 44 9.54 -0.15 -0.01
C LEU A 44 10.03 -1.25 0.92
N VAL A 45 9.93 -2.50 0.47
CA VAL A 45 10.34 -3.67 1.28
C VAL A 45 11.70 -4.17 0.83
N ALA A 46 12.66 -4.17 1.74
CA ALA A 46 14.05 -4.57 1.55
C ALA A 46 14.73 -3.94 0.31
N PRO A 47 14.59 -2.62 0.08
CA PRO A 47 15.24 -1.97 -1.05
C PRO A 47 16.76 -1.98 -0.86
N ARG A 48 17.51 -2.15 -1.95
CA ARG A 48 18.98 -2.33 -1.90
C ARG A 48 19.77 -1.32 -2.71
N ASN A 49 19.14 -0.65 -3.67
CA ASN A 49 19.84 0.30 -4.54
C ASN A 49 19.45 1.74 -4.16
N PRO A 50 20.41 2.59 -3.74
CA PRO A 50 20.15 3.97 -3.35
C PRO A 50 19.52 4.80 -4.47
N LEU A 51 19.91 4.58 -5.73
CA LEU A 51 19.34 5.26 -6.89
C LEU A 51 17.87 4.93 -7.10
N ASN A 52 17.46 3.68 -6.83
CA ASN A 52 16.06 3.28 -6.95
C ASN A 52 15.20 3.87 -5.80
N ILE A 53 15.75 3.91 -4.60
CA ILE A 53 15.10 4.57 -3.44
C ILE A 53 14.92 6.06 -3.74
N GLY A 54 15.96 6.73 -4.23
CA GLY A 54 15.91 8.13 -4.63
C GLY A 54 14.91 8.40 -5.76
N ALA A 55 14.87 7.54 -6.79
CA ALA A 55 13.93 7.63 -7.90
C ALA A 55 12.47 7.44 -7.43
N ALA A 56 12.21 6.49 -6.53
CA ALA A 56 10.89 6.30 -5.93
C ALA A 56 10.45 7.53 -5.13
N ALA A 57 11.33 8.06 -4.27
CA ALA A 57 11.05 9.27 -3.49
C ALA A 57 10.80 10.49 -4.40
N ARG A 58 11.54 10.63 -5.49
CA ARG A 58 11.33 11.68 -6.48
C ARG A 58 9.97 11.55 -7.17
N ALA A 59 9.59 10.34 -7.59
CA ALA A 59 8.28 10.07 -8.17
C ALA A 59 7.15 10.42 -7.20
N MET A 60 7.29 10.03 -5.92
CA MET A 60 6.33 10.37 -4.88
C MET A 60 6.16 11.89 -4.73
N SER A 61 7.27 12.62 -4.67
CA SER A 61 7.27 14.08 -4.58
C SER A 61 6.58 14.72 -5.79
N ASN A 62 6.86 14.24 -7.01
CA ASN A 62 6.28 14.75 -8.24
C ASN A 62 4.75 14.61 -8.29
N PHE A 63 4.19 13.55 -7.70
CA PHE A 63 2.75 13.29 -7.70
C PHE A 63 2.05 13.67 -6.37
N GLY A 64 2.77 14.30 -5.44
CA GLY A 64 2.20 14.81 -4.19
C GLY A 64 1.92 13.76 -3.12
N PHE A 65 2.50 12.56 -3.21
CA PHE A 65 2.40 11.51 -2.20
C PHE A 65 3.62 11.56 -1.28
N LEU A 66 3.45 11.95 -0.03
CA LEU A 66 4.56 12.34 0.84
C LEU A 66 4.90 11.34 1.96
N HIS A 67 4.14 10.24 2.08
CA HIS A 67 4.33 9.27 3.15
C HIS A 67 5.06 8.02 2.64
N LEU A 68 6.39 8.03 2.78
CA LEU A 68 7.27 6.91 2.47
C LEU A 68 7.57 6.11 3.74
N ARG A 69 7.39 4.81 3.68
CA ARG A 69 7.83 3.83 4.67
C ARG A 69 8.82 2.86 4.05
N VAL A 70 9.83 2.49 4.82
CA VAL A 70 10.86 1.57 4.35
C VAL A 70 10.97 0.42 5.35
N VAL A 71 10.83 -0.80 4.86
CA VAL A 71 10.90 -2.01 5.68
C VAL A 71 12.21 -2.71 5.44
N ASN A 72 12.96 -2.99 6.50
CA ASN A 72 14.23 -3.71 6.47
C ASN A 72 15.16 -3.26 5.31
N PRO A 73 15.47 -1.95 5.21
CA PRO A 73 16.34 -1.45 4.16
C PRO A 73 17.77 -1.98 4.31
N TYR A 74 18.49 -2.10 3.20
CA TYR A 74 19.93 -2.24 3.29
C TYR A 74 20.52 -0.90 3.75
N GLU A 75 21.02 -0.87 4.97
CA GLU A 75 21.34 0.36 5.72
C GLU A 75 22.24 1.35 4.94
N LEU A 76 23.30 0.84 4.29
CA LEU A 76 24.19 1.67 3.50
C LEU A 76 23.47 2.35 2.32
N ALA A 77 22.63 1.58 1.59
CA ALA A 77 21.89 2.11 0.45
C ALA A 77 20.85 3.16 0.87
N PHE A 78 20.19 2.97 2.01
CA PHE A 78 19.22 3.93 2.49
C PHE A 78 19.86 5.22 3.01
N ARG A 79 21.00 5.10 3.69
CA ARG A 79 21.79 6.25 4.12
C ARG A 79 22.32 7.06 2.93
N GLU A 80 22.83 6.39 1.91
CA GLU A 80 23.30 7.02 0.68
C GLU A 80 22.16 7.72 -0.07
N ALA A 81 20.99 7.08 -0.20
CA ALA A 81 19.82 7.69 -0.80
C ALA A 81 19.37 8.98 -0.08
N ARG A 82 19.43 9.00 1.26
CA ARG A 82 19.11 10.18 2.07
C ARG A 82 20.07 11.36 1.81
N SER A 83 21.32 11.09 1.45
CA SER A 83 22.30 12.10 1.15
C SER A 83 22.22 12.66 -0.28
N ALA A 84 21.44 12.00 -1.17
CA ALA A 84 21.32 12.39 -2.57
C ALA A 84 20.56 13.71 -2.75
N VAL A 85 21.12 14.59 -3.59
CA VAL A 85 20.53 15.89 -3.90
C VAL A 85 19.19 15.75 -4.64
N GLY A 86 18.15 16.44 -4.16
CA GLY A 86 16.83 16.55 -4.82
C GLY A 86 15.73 15.59 -4.38
N ALA A 87 16.03 14.55 -3.58
CA ALA A 87 15.01 13.70 -2.93
C ALA A 87 14.97 13.94 -1.40
N ALA A 88 15.85 14.78 -0.88
CA ALA A 88 16.16 14.97 0.52
C ALA A 88 14.96 15.20 1.47
N PRO A 89 13.97 16.07 1.19
CA PRO A 89 12.93 16.35 2.19
C PRO A 89 12.00 15.16 2.46
N LEU A 90 11.68 14.36 1.42
CA LEU A 90 10.81 13.21 1.56
C LEU A 90 11.54 12.04 2.23
N LEU A 91 12.79 11.79 1.81
CA LEU A 91 13.63 10.74 2.41
C LEU A 91 14.02 11.06 3.86
N ALA A 92 14.20 12.34 4.19
CA ALA A 92 14.46 12.76 5.58
C ALA A 92 13.28 12.46 6.52
N ARG A 93 12.04 12.42 5.99
CA ARG A 93 10.81 12.12 6.73
C ARG A 93 10.37 10.67 6.61
N ALA A 94 11.10 9.85 5.84
CA ALA A 94 10.75 8.45 5.65
C ALA A 94 10.82 7.69 6.98
N GLU A 95 9.78 6.93 7.26
CA GLU A 95 9.65 6.11 8.46
C GLU A 95 10.29 4.74 8.19
N GLU A 96 11.14 4.26 9.11
CA GLU A 96 11.81 2.95 9.01
C GLU A 96 11.13 1.94 9.92
N PHE A 97 10.90 0.74 9.39
CA PHE A 97 10.28 -0.38 10.11
C PHE A 97 11.12 -1.65 9.95
N LYS A 98 11.02 -2.54 10.91
CA LYS A 98 11.68 -3.84 10.86
C LYS A 98 10.87 -4.85 10.05
N THR A 99 9.54 -4.77 10.11
CA THR A 99 8.62 -5.73 9.51
C THR A 99 7.51 -5.06 8.70
N VAL A 100 6.94 -5.80 7.74
CA VAL A 100 5.75 -5.34 6.99
C VAL A 100 4.56 -5.14 7.92
N VAL A 101 4.43 -5.98 8.96
CA VAL A 101 3.34 -5.89 9.94
C VAL A 101 3.30 -4.52 10.59
N GLU A 102 4.44 -4.07 11.13
CA GLU A 102 4.60 -2.75 11.75
C GLU A 102 4.29 -1.62 10.73
N ALA A 103 4.83 -1.76 9.52
CA ALA A 103 4.70 -0.73 8.50
C ALA A 103 3.27 -0.53 7.96
N VAL A 104 2.35 -1.48 8.15
CA VAL A 104 0.98 -1.42 7.63
C VAL A 104 -0.09 -1.36 8.71
N GLU A 105 0.29 -1.33 9.97
CA GLU A 105 -0.61 -1.52 11.13
C GLU A 105 -1.78 -0.51 11.15
N ASP A 106 -1.56 0.71 10.71
CA ASP A 106 -2.55 1.78 10.64
C ASP A 106 -3.37 1.82 9.33
N CYS A 107 -3.12 0.88 8.41
CA CYS A 107 -3.77 0.83 7.11
C CYS A 107 -4.94 -0.16 7.10
N THR A 108 -6.03 0.24 6.45
CA THR A 108 -7.22 -0.62 6.28
C THR A 108 -7.18 -1.45 5.01
N LEU A 109 -6.38 -1.03 4.04
CA LEU A 109 -6.13 -1.76 2.81
C LEU A 109 -4.63 -1.86 2.56
N VAL A 110 -4.17 -3.08 2.32
CA VAL A 110 -2.77 -3.38 2.00
C VAL A 110 -2.71 -4.06 0.64
N VAL A 111 -1.98 -3.46 -0.29
CA VAL A 111 -1.87 -3.92 -1.68
C VAL A 111 -0.40 -4.15 -2.01
N GLY A 112 -0.07 -5.36 -2.45
CA GLY A 112 1.28 -5.69 -2.89
C GLY A 112 1.42 -5.56 -4.41
N THR A 113 2.57 -5.11 -4.90
CA THR A 113 2.87 -5.12 -6.34
C THR A 113 3.52 -6.43 -6.76
N THR A 114 3.18 -6.91 -7.95
CA THR A 114 3.75 -8.15 -8.49
C THR A 114 3.99 -8.03 -10.01
N ALA A 115 5.09 -8.65 -10.47
CA ALA A 115 5.39 -8.78 -11.89
C ALA A 115 4.73 -10.01 -12.54
N VAL A 116 4.02 -10.83 -11.77
CA VAL A 116 3.45 -12.13 -12.20
C VAL A 116 4.48 -12.98 -12.97
N GLY A 117 5.32 -13.66 -12.24
CA GLY A 117 6.25 -14.66 -12.79
C GLY A 117 5.69 -16.08 -12.67
N LEU A 118 6.58 -17.07 -12.61
CA LEU A 118 6.28 -18.49 -12.42
C LEU A 118 5.67 -18.86 -11.04
N ARG A 119 5.39 -17.86 -10.19
CA ARG A 119 4.81 -18.08 -8.86
C ARG A 119 3.31 -18.34 -8.97
N GLN A 120 2.83 -19.38 -8.33
CA GLN A 120 1.40 -19.58 -8.10
C GLN A 120 0.91 -18.56 -7.05
N LEU A 121 0.33 -17.48 -7.53
CA LEU A 121 -0.23 -16.44 -6.67
C LEU A 121 -1.58 -16.89 -6.14
N GLN A 122 -1.74 -16.88 -4.81
CA GLN A 122 -2.99 -17.27 -4.15
C GLN A 122 -3.89 -16.05 -3.82
N HIS A 123 -3.48 -14.85 -4.25
CA HIS A 123 -4.22 -13.61 -4.07
C HIS A 123 -4.92 -13.20 -5.36
N PRO A 124 -6.05 -12.50 -5.27
CA PRO A 124 -6.60 -11.81 -6.43
C PRO A 124 -5.58 -10.83 -6.98
N VAL A 125 -5.30 -10.92 -8.29
CA VAL A 125 -4.41 -9.99 -8.99
C VAL A 125 -5.26 -9.06 -9.83
N ARG A 126 -5.03 -7.75 -9.68
CA ARG A 126 -5.74 -6.71 -10.43
C ARG A 126 -4.75 -5.93 -11.29
N ARG A 127 -5.16 -5.60 -12.51
CA ARG A 127 -4.37 -4.71 -13.37
C ARG A 127 -4.43 -3.29 -12.81
N LEU A 128 -3.37 -2.52 -13.04
CA LEU A 128 -3.23 -1.16 -12.51
C LEU A 128 -4.42 -0.26 -12.84
N ASP A 129 -4.90 -0.28 -14.08
CA ASP A 129 -6.04 0.50 -14.57
C ASP A 129 -7.35 0.20 -13.79
N GLN A 130 -7.59 -1.07 -13.46
CA GLN A 130 -8.73 -1.51 -12.67
C GLN A 130 -8.53 -1.24 -11.17
N ALA A 131 -7.31 -1.47 -10.69
CA ALA A 131 -6.92 -1.30 -9.31
C ALA A 131 -7.05 0.15 -8.84
N THR A 132 -6.73 1.10 -9.71
CA THR A 132 -6.72 2.54 -9.39
C THR A 132 -8.07 3.05 -8.89
N ARG A 133 -9.17 2.64 -9.52
CA ARG A 133 -10.53 3.04 -9.08
C ARG A 133 -10.83 2.54 -7.66
N LEU A 134 -10.43 1.30 -7.36
CA LEU A 134 -10.63 0.71 -6.05
C LEU A 134 -9.74 1.38 -5.00
N LEU A 135 -8.46 1.63 -5.33
CA LEU A 135 -7.53 2.33 -4.45
C LEU A 135 -8.05 3.72 -4.07
N ARG A 136 -8.53 4.50 -5.04
CA ARG A 136 -9.11 5.82 -4.78
C ARG A 136 -10.33 5.77 -3.88
N LYS A 137 -11.24 4.81 -4.11
CA LYS A 137 -12.41 4.62 -3.25
C LYS A 137 -11.99 4.43 -1.79
N HIS A 138 -10.94 3.66 -1.54
CA HIS A 138 -10.40 3.48 -0.19
C HIS A 138 -9.66 4.72 0.32
N LEU A 139 -8.85 5.37 -0.50
CA LEU A 139 -8.12 6.60 -0.14
C LEU A 139 -9.06 7.75 0.24
N ALA A 140 -10.27 7.79 -0.33
CA ALA A 140 -11.27 8.77 0.05
C ALA A 140 -11.72 8.65 1.52
N ALA A 141 -11.62 7.45 2.12
CA ALA A 141 -12.13 7.17 3.46
C ALA A 141 -11.05 6.80 4.47
N SER A 142 -9.95 6.16 4.05
CA SER A 142 -9.03 5.48 4.96
C SER A 142 -7.60 5.40 4.43
N ARG A 143 -6.67 4.96 5.28
CA ARG A 143 -5.26 4.78 4.91
C ARG A 143 -5.07 3.49 4.11
N VAL A 144 -4.29 3.61 3.05
CA VAL A 144 -3.96 2.51 2.13
C VAL A 144 -2.44 2.34 2.07
N ALA A 145 -1.97 1.11 2.17
CA ALA A 145 -0.58 0.74 1.95
C ALA A 145 -0.40 0.15 0.54
N LEU A 146 0.57 0.66 -0.20
CA LEU A 146 1.01 0.13 -1.48
C LEU A 146 2.47 -0.34 -1.36
N LEU A 147 2.67 -1.65 -1.41
CA LEU A 147 3.95 -2.30 -1.17
C LEU A 147 4.70 -2.59 -2.47
N PHE A 148 5.97 -2.23 -2.49
CA PHE A 148 6.93 -2.54 -3.54
C PHE A 148 8.08 -3.35 -2.96
N GLY A 149 8.39 -4.48 -3.57
CA GLY A 149 9.47 -5.35 -3.10
C GLY A 149 10.86 -4.95 -3.60
N SER A 150 11.87 -5.66 -3.11
CA SER A 150 13.25 -5.43 -3.53
C SER A 150 13.46 -5.69 -5.03
N GLU A 151 14.44 -5.01 -5.60
CA GLU A 151 14.77 -5.08 -7.03
C GLU A 151 15.11 -6.49 -7.52
N LYS A 152 15.74 -7.28 -6.66
CA LYS A 152 16.21 -8.62 -7.02
C LYS A 152 15.13 -9.70 -6.90
N ARG A 153 14.28 -9.61 -5.87
CA ARG A 153 13.35 -10.71 -5.50
C ARG A 153 11.88 -10.30 -5.54
N GLY A 154 11.59 -9.01 -5.59
CA GLY A 154 10.23 -8.49 -5.38
C GLY A 154 9.76 -8.71 -3.93
N LEU A 155 8.47 -8.76 -3.72
CA LEU A 155 7.84 -9.15 -2.46
C LEU A 155 7.91 -10.68 -2.28
N SER A 156 8.16 -11.13 -1.06
CA SER A 156 8.15 -12.54 -0.67
C SER A 156 6.70 -13.06 -0.50
N ASN A 157 6.52 -14.37 -0.35
CA ASN A 157 5.21 -14.94 -0.01
C ASN A 157 4.74 -14.50 1.37
N GLU A 158 5.68 -14.28 2.30
CA GLU A 158 5.39 -13.72 3.62
C GLU A 158 4.85 -12.29 3.50
N ASP A 159 5.51 -11.43 2.71
CA ASP A 159 5.02 -10.06 2.45
C ASP A 159 3.63 -10.08 1.81
N PHE A 160 3.41 -10.97 0.84
CA PHE A 160 2.10 -11.14 0.21
C PHE A 160 1.02 -11.59 1.20
N SER A 161 1.35 -12.41 2.21
CA SER A 161 0.37 -12.87 3.18
C SER A 161 -0.26 -11.74 3.99
N HIS A 162 0.38 -10.57 4.04
CA HIS A 162 -0.15 -9.35 4.66
C HIS A 162 -0.98 -8.49 3.70
N CYS A 163 -1.05 -8.85 2.41
CA CYS A 163 -1.81 -8.11 1.41
C CYS A 163 -3.25 -8.62 1.30
N HIS A 164 -4.18 -7.72 0.99
CA HIS A 164 -5.55 -8.06 0.67
C HIS A 164 -5.66 -8.58 -0.77
N TRP A 165 -4.93 -7.98 -1.69
CA TRP A 165 -4.83 -8.36 -3.09
C TRP A 165 -3.54 -7.79 -3.69
N LEU A 166 -3.23 -8.20 -4.93
CA LEU A 166 -2.02 -7.81 -5.62
C LEU A 166 -2.34 -6.95 -6.83
N LEU A 167 -1.45 -5.99 -7.09
CA LEU A 167 -1.49 -5.09 -8.22
C LEU A 167 -0.43 -5.51 -9.24
N ARG A 168 -0.84 -5.61 -10.51
CA ARG A 168 0.06 -5.83 -11.63
C ARG A 168 0.09 -4.61 -12.55
N ILE A 169 1.28 -4.12 -12.85
CA ILE A 169 1.50 -3.19 -13.96
C ILE A 169 1.57 -4.03 -15.24
N PRO A 170 0.74 -3.77 -16.26
CA PRO A 170 0.84 -4.45 -17.54
C PRO A 170 2.18 -4.15 -18.21
N THR A 171 2.96 -5.18 -18.48
CA THR A 171 4.24 -5.13 -19.17
C THR A 171 4.30 -6.23 -20.24
N ARG A 172 5.26 -6.17 -21.14
CA ARG A 172 5.53 -7.25 -22.09
C ARG A 172 5.98 -8.52 -21.36
N GLU A 173 5.69 -9.69 -21.94
CA GLU A 173 6.05 -10.96 -21.29
C GLU A 173 7.57 -11.18 -21.20
N GLU A 174 8.33 -10.65 -22.15
CA GLU A 174 9.80 -10.73 -22.17
C GLU A 174 10.45 -9.89 -21.08
N HIS A 175 9.76 -8.79 -20.65
CA HIS A 175 10.24 -7.83 -19.66
C HIS A 175 9.18 -7.58 -18.59
N ARG A 176 8.88 -8.61 -17.80
CA ARG A 176 7.80 -8.58 -16.81
C ARG A 176 8.10 -7.69 -15.60
N SER A 177 9.37 -7.61 -15.21
CA SER A 177 9.78 -6.79 -14.08
C SER A 177 10.12 -5.37 -14.53
N MET A 178 9.72 -4.41 -13.72
CA MET A 178 10.01 -2.99 -13.90
C MET A 178 10.99 -2.54 -12.80
N ASN A 179 11.85 -1.58 -13.12
CA ASN A 179 12.68 -0.91 -12.13
C ASN A 179 11.81 -0.36 -11.00
N LEU A 180 12.28 -0.42 -9.74
CA LEU A 180 11.53 -0.02 -8.56
C LEU A 180 11.00 1.41 -8.64
N GLY A 181 11.86 2.38 -8.97
CA GLY A 181 11.47 3.78 -9.11
C GLY A 181 10.44 4.00 -10.22
N GLN A 182 10.60 3.28 -11.35
CA GLN A 182 9.64 3.32 -12.46
C GLN A 182 8.29 2.72 -12.05
N ALA A 183 8.28 1.59 -11.36
CA ALA A 183 7.05 0.96 -10.87
C ALA A 183 6.28 1.88 -9.93
N VAL A 184 6.97 2.53 -9.00
CA VAL A 184 6.38 3.55 -8.12
C VAL A 184 5.82 4.70 -8.95
N ALA A 185 6.59 5.25 -9.90
CA ALA A 185 6.14 6.37 -10.73
C ALA A 185 4.87 6.05 -11.53
N VAL A 186 4.82 4.88 -12.17
CA VAL A 186 3.66 4.45 -12.98
C VAL A 186 2.42 4.26 -12.11
N CYS A 187 2.55 3.63 -10.95
CA CYS A 187 1.43 3.46 -10.02
C CYS A 187 0.90 4.80 -9.51
N LEU A 188 1.79 5.70 -9.13
CA LEU A 188 1.40 7.01 -8.59
C LEU A 188 0.86 7.94 -9.68
N TYR A 189 1.41 7.90 -10.89
CA TYR A 189 0.85 8.62 -12.03
C TYR A 189 -0.59 8.19 -12.29
N GLU A 190 -0.86 6.90 -12.36
CA GLU A 190 -2.20 6.38 -12.60
C GLU A 190 -3.16 6.77 -11.46
N LEU A 191 -2.70 6.81 -10.22
CA LEU A 191 -3.46 7.33 -9.09
C LEU A 191 -3.70 8.85 -9.18
N ALA A 192 -2.74 9.62 -9.66
CA ALA A 192 -2.86 11.08 -9.75
C ALA A 192 -3.69 11.54 -10.96
N ARG A 193 -3.62 10.80 -12.08
CA ARG A 193 -4.15 11.19 -13.40
C ARG A 193 -5.63 11.55 -13.42
N ASP A 194 -6.44 10.97 -12.52
CA ASP A 194 -7.90 11.01 -12.62
C ASP A 194 -8.56 11.23 -11.24
N SER A 195 -8.14 12.30 -10.58
CA SER A 195 -8.61 12.62 -9.23
C SER A 195 -10.10 12.96 -9.13
N GLN A 196 -10.78 13.23 -10.26
CA GLN A 196 -12.18 13.66 -10.27
C GLN A 196 -13.22 12.52 -10.25
N ALA A 197 -12.79 11.27 -10.35
CA ALA A 197 -13.68 10.11 -10.48
C ALA A 197 -14.06 9.43 -9.16
N VAL A 198 -13.86 10.07 -7.99
CA VAL A 198 -14.08 9.42 -6.69
C VAL A 198 -15.56 9.38 -6.34
N SER A 199 -16.12 8.17 -6.25
CA SER A 199 -17.43 7.92 -5.65
C SER A 199 -17.42 8.27 -4.17
N LYS A 200 -18.58 8.69 -3.62
CA LYS A 200 -18.73 8.93 -2.17
C LYS A 200 -18.23 7.70 -1.38
N PRO A 201 -17.44 7.90 -0.31
CA PRO A 201 -16.92 6.77 0.46
C PRO A 201 -18.06 5.94 1.07
N GLU A 202 -17.84 4.64 1.16
CA GLU A 202 -18.73 3.76 1.93
C GLU A 202 -18.74 4.18 3.40
N LYS A 203 -19.91 4.14 4.04
CA LYS A 203 -20.07 4.49 5.46
C LYS A 203 -19.42 3.49 6.42
N LEU A 204 -19.12 2.28 5.96
CA LEU A 204 -18.45 1.25 6.78
C LEU A 204 -16.97 1.59 6.92
N ILE A 205 -16.51 1.75 8.16
CA ILE A 205 -15.09 1.92 8.50
C ILE A 205 -14.44 0.54 8.41
N PRO A 206 -13.47 0.31 7.48
CA PRO A 206 -12.78 -0.97 7.39
C PRO A 206 -11.90 -1.22 8.62
N ALA A 207 -11.72 -2.49 8.98
CA ALA A 207 -10.76 -2.89 10.01
C ALA A 207 -9.33 -2.53 9.59
N THR A 208 -8.52 -2.09 10.54
CA THR A 208 -7.10 -1.80 10.29
C THR A 208 -6.29 -3.09 10.08
N ALA A 209 -5.10 -2.98 9.51
CA ALA A 209 -4.18 -4.11 9.41
C ALA A 209 -3.80 -4.65 10.79
N ALA A 210 -3.73 -3.80 11.82
CA ALA A 210 -3.48 -4.20 13.20
C ALA A 210 -4.65 -5.01 13.79
N ASP A 211 -5.91 -4.63 13.51
CA ASP A 211 -7.09 -5.39 13.94
C ASP A 211 -7.09 -6.78 13.31
N LEU A 212 -6.84 -6.87 11.99
CA LEU A 212 -6.78 -8.14 11.28
C LEU A 212 -5.59 -9.01 11.73
N GLN A 213 -4.49 -8.39 12.13
CA GLN A 213 -3.34 -9.11 12.70
C GLN A 213 -3.69 -9.69 14.08
N ARG A 214 -4.34 -8.92 14.97
CA ARG A 214 -4.81 -9.40 16.27
C ARG A 214 -5.78 -10.58 16.12
N LEU A 215 -6.73 -10.45 15.18
CA LEU A 215 -7.68 -11.51 14.86
C LEU A 215 -6.96 -12.76 14.33
N THR A 216 -5.98 -12.60 13.44
CA THR A 216 -5.19 -13.72 12.92
C THR A 216 -4.43 -14.43 14.04
N SER A 217 -3.76 -13.68 14.92
CA SER A 217 -3.00 -14.27 16.04
C SER A 217 -3.89 -15.07 16.97
N LEU A 218 -5.03 -14.54 17.39
CA LEU A 218 -5.97 -15.22 18.27
C LEU A 218 -6.60 -16.47 17.60
N LEU A 219 -6.91 -16.40 16.32
CA LEU A 219 -7.39 -17.54 15.55
C LEU A 219 -6.35 -18.67 15.49
N LEU A 220 -5.09 -18.32 15.23
CA LEU A 220 -3.99 -19.30 15.21
C LEU A 220 -3.79 -19.95 16.59
N GLU A 221 -3.87 -19.20 17.68
CA GLU A 221 -3.82 -19.74 19.05
C GLU A 221 -4.96 -20.70 19.33
N ALA A 222 -6.20 -20.33 18.97
CA ALA A 222 -7.36 -21.21 19.11
C ALA A 222 -7.21 -22.51 18.31
N LEU A 223 -6.71 -22.43 17.07
CA LEU A 223 -6.47 -23.58 16.21
C LEU A 223 -5.32 -24.48 16.72
N ARG A 224 -4.29 -23.91 17.34
CA ARG A 224 -3.25 -24.70 18.02
C ARG A 224 -3.83 -25.38 19.26
N SER A 225 -4.62 -24.66 20.07
CA SER A 225 -5.26 -25.21 21.26
C SER A 225 -6.28 -26.29 20.94
N SER A 226 -7.00 -26.22 19.83
CA SER A 226 -7.94 -27.27 19.39
C SER A 226 -7.25 -28.50 18.79
N GLY A 227 -5.93 -28.44 18.53
CA GLY A 227 -5.16 -29.52 17.87
C GLY A 227 -5.27 -29.52 16.35
N TYR A 228 -5.97 -28.56 15.74
CA TYR A 228 -6.05 -28.44 14.29
C TYR A 228 -4.69 -28.10 13.66
N LEU A 229 -3.93 -27.22 14.27
CA LEU A 229 -2.53 -26.98 13.94
C LEU A 229 -1.64 -27.81 14.86
N LYS A 230 -0.99 -28.81 14.30
CA LYS A 230 -0.04 -29.63 15.06
C LYS A 230 1.18 -28.79 15.43
N SER A 231 1.45 -28.63 16.72
CA SER A 231 2.73 -28.17 17.20
C SER A 231 3.78 -29.23 16.89
N ASN A 232 4.80 -28.91 16.14
CA ASN A 232 5.90 -29.84 15.85
C ASN A 232 6.87 -29.82 17.04
N PRO A 233 6.93 -30.86 17.91
CA PRO A 233 7.77 -30.85 19.10
C PRO A 233 9.28 -31.05 18.80
N SER A 234 9.64 -31.50 17.61
CA SER A 234 11.02 -31.75 17.22
C SER A 234 11.61 -30.59 16.41
N GLY A 235 12.49 -29.83 17.04
CA GLY A 235 13.15 -28.61 16.53
C GLY A 235 13.99 -28.74 15.25
N LEU A 236 13.98 -29.90 14.57
CA LEU A 236 14.79 -30.22 13.39
C LEU A 236 14.06 -30.08 12.05
N GLN A 237 12.73 -29.84 12.04
CA GLN A 237 11.96 -29.63 10.80
C GLN A 237 11.21 -28.29 10.79
N LYS A 238 11.87 -27.21 11.14
CA LYS A 238 11.31 -25.85 11.25
C LYS A 238 10.77 -25.24 9.95
N HIS A 239 10.89 -25.89 8.80
CA HIS A 239 10.67 -25.21 7.52
C HIS A 239 9.59 -25.78 6.59
N ARG A 240 8.80 -26.81 6.97
CA ARG A 240 7.97 -27.46 5.93
C ARG A 240 6.48 -27.68 6.18
N SER A 241 5.90 -27.56 7.39
CA SER A 241 4.49 -27.95 7.55
C SER A 241 3.52 -26.98 8.24
N ALA A 242 3.95 -26.13 9.16
CA ALA A 242 3.07 -25.17 9.84
C ALA A 242 2.99 -23.80 9.14
N ALA A 243 4.10 -23.29 8.64
CA ALA A 243 4.18 -21.98 7.99
C ALA A 243 3.21 -21.82 6.80
N PRO A 244 3.08 -22.80 5.86
CA PRO A 244 2.15 -22.64 4.73
C PRO A 244 0.68 -22.55 5.18
N THR A 245 0.30 -23.21 6.28
CA THR A 245 -1.07 -23.16 6.80
C THR A 245 -1.34 -21.84 7.53
N GLU A 246 -0.40 -21.33 8.29
CA GLU A 246 -0.50 -20.02 8.96
C GLU A 246 -0.61 -18.88 7.94
N GLU A 247 0.19 -18.92 6.87
CA GLU A 247 0.07 -17.98 5.75
C GLU A 247 -1.31 -18.06 5.07
N LYS A 248 -1.86 -19.26 4.87
CA LYS A 248 -3.19 -19.45 4.30
C LYS A 248 -4.27 -18.82 5.18
N ILE A 249 -4.18 -18.99 6.50
CA ILE A 249 -5.11 -18.41 7.47
C ILE A 249 -5.00 -16.87 7.46
N ARG A 250 -3.79 -16.33 7.44
CA ARG A 250 -3.55 -14.89 7.35
C ARG A 250 -4.18 -14.30 6.09
N ARG A 251 -3.98 -14.94 4.94
CA ARG A 251 -4.62 -14.55 3.67
C ARG A 251 -6.14 -14.66 3.73
N LEU A 252 -6.69 -15.69 4.38
CA LEU A 252 -8.13 -15.83 4.55
C LEU A 252 -8.71 -14.63 5.30
N VAL A 253 -8.15 -14.29 6.46
CA VAL A 253 -8.60 -13.15 7.27
C VAL A 253 -8.58 -11.84 6.47
N ARG A 254 -7.52 -11.61 5.67
CA ARG A 254 -7.42 -10.42 4.81
C ARG A 254 -8.50 -10.35 3.73
N ARG A 255 -8.93 -11.50 3.18
CA ARG A 255 -9.97 -11.57 2.14
C ARG A 255 -11.39 -11.39 2.66
N LEU A 256 -11.62 -11.46 3.97
CA LEU A 256 -12.95 -11.26 4.56
C LEU A 256 -13.43 -9.81 4.47
N HIS A 257 -12.55 -8.85 4.22
CA HIS A 257 -12.88 -7.43 4.10
C HIS A 257 -13.73 -6.90 5.28
N LEU A 258 -13.40 -7.30 6.50
CA LEU A 258 -14.16 -6.98 7.70
C LEU A 258 -14.21 -5.46 7.95
N SER A 259 -15.35 -4.98 8.41
CA SER A 259 -15.44 -3.66 9.04
C SER A 259 -14.77 -3.66 10.41
N ALA A 260 -14.44 -2.48 10.94
CA ALA A 260 -13.88 -2.36 12.29
C ALA A 260 -14.81 -3.00 13.33
N ALA A 261 -16.14 -2.81 13.19
CA ALA A 261 -17.14 -3.40 14.08
C ALA A 261 -17.15 -4.95 13.97
N ASP A 262 -17.13 -5.50 12.74
CA ASP A 262 -17.11 -6.96 12.51
C ASP A 262 -15.81 -7.58 13.03
N ALA A 263 -14.67 -6.91 12.87
CA ALA A 263 -13.41 -7.38 13.41
C ALA A 263 -13.42 -7.44 14.95
N GLN A 264 -13.98 -6.43 15.63
CA GLN A 264 -14.14 -6.43 17.09
C GLN A 264 -15.11 -7.51 17.56
N LEU A 265 -16.26 -7.67 16.89
CA LEU A 265 -17.20 -8.75 17.19
C LEU A 265 -16.53 -10.13 17.05
N THR A 266 -15.82 -10.35 15.93
CA THR A 266 -15.12 -11.62 15.68
C THR A 266 -14.03 -11.88 16.72
N LEU A 267 -13.29 -10.86 17.14
CA LEU A 267 -12.32 -10.97 18.24
C LEU A 267 -12.99 -11.39 19.55
N GLY A 268 -14.15 -10.82 19.88
CA GLY A 268 -14.93 -11.20 21.06
C GLY A 268 -15.34 -12.68 21.03
N ILE A 269 -15.89 -13.12 19.91
CA ILE A 269 -16.29 -14.54 19.69
C ILE A 269 -15.08 -15.47 19.84
N LEU A 270 -13.96 -15.16 19.18
CA LEU A 270 -12.75 -16.00 19.26
C LEU A 270 -12.16 -16.06 20.67
N ARG A 271 -12.20 -14.96 21.45
CA ARG A 271 -11.76 -14.96 22.85
C ARG A 271 -12.58 -15.92 23.69
N GLN A 272 -13.91 -15.91 23.52
CA GLN A 272 -14.79 -16.80 24.24
C GLN A 272 -14.56 -18.26 23.88
N ILE A 273 -14.40 -18.57 22.58
CA ILE A 273 -14.08 -19.94 22.12
C ILE A 273 -12.74 -20.39 22.69
N PHE A 274 -11.72 -19.55 22.60
CA PHE A 274 -10.37 -19.87 23.11
C PHE A 274 -10.38 -20.12 24.62
N TRP A 275 -11.05 -19.26 25.40
CA TRP A 275 -11.20 -19.44 26.83
C TRP A 275 -11.85 -20.78 27.16
N LYS A 276 -12.92 -21.16 26.47
CA LYS A 276 -13.61 -22.44 26.67
C LYS A 276 -12.70 -23.63 26.36
N LEU A 277 -11.95 -23.58 25.27
CA LEU A 277 -11.01 -24.62 24.88
C LEU A 277 -9.90 -24.85 25.92
N VAL A 278 -9.38 -23.77 26.52
CA VAL A 278 -8.33 -23.83 27.54
C VAL A 278 -8.90 -24.36 28.85
N SER A 279 -10.06 -23.88 29.30
CA SER A 279 -10.72 -24.30 30.53
C SER A 279 -11.08 -25.79 30.53
N THR A 280 -11.58 -26.31 29.41
CA THR A 280 -11.93 -27.74 29.30
C THR A 280 -10.68 -28.63 29.38
N LYS A 281 -9.56 -28.23 28.80
CA LYS A 281 -8.30 -28.97 28.90
C LYS A 281 -7.74 -28.99 30.34
N ALA A 282 -7.86 -27.91 31.06
CA ALA A 282 -7.42 -27.85 32.47
C ALA A 282 -8.25 -28.82 33.37
N SER A 283 -9.56 -28.92 33.12
CA SER A 283 -10.43 -29.86 33.88
C SER A 283 -10.13 -31.33 33.56
N THR A 284 -9.76 -31.65 32.30
CA THR A 284 -9.44 -33.04 31.89
C THR A 284 -8.07 -33.50 32.37
N ALA A 285 -7.16 -32.56 32.69
CA ALA A 285 -5.81 -32.89 33.20
C ALA A 285 -5.78 -33.10 34.73
N GLN A 286 -6.86 -32.79 35.45
CA GLN A 286 -7.01 -32.96 36.88
C GLN A 286 -7.87 -34.17 37.28
N SER A 287 -8.49 -34.83 36.32
CA SER A 287 -9.21 -36.11 36.46
C SER A 287 -8.34 -37.27 35.97
#